data_5dd1e28271972e80865a536dabe812e5
#
_entry.id   5dd1e28271972e80865a536dabe812e5
#
_cell.length_a   1.000
_cell.length_b   1.000
_cell.length_c   1.000
_cell.angle_alpha   90.00
_cell.angle_beta   90.00
_cell.angle_gamma   90.00
#
_symmetry.space_group_name_H-M   'P 1'
#
loop_
_entity.id
_entity.type
_entity.pdbx_description
1 polymer ?
#
loop_
_entity_poly.entity_id
_entity_poly.type
_entity_poly.pdbx_seq_one_letter_code
_entity_poly.pdbx_strand_id
1 'polypeptide(L)'
;MLSIGRAMVARPTALLLDEPSLGLAGGLLAQIMQRLVVLVTERNLSVLLIEQNARSALSVADQAVVLSLGKIELRDSAERLAGDDALRHAYLGF
;
A
#
# COMPACT_ATOMS: atom_id res chain seq x y z
N MET A 1 5.32 -4.58 13.09
CA MET A 1 5.96 -3.27 13.37
C MET A 1 7.46 -3.36 13.58
N LEU A 2 7.94 -4.36 14.33
CA LEU A 2 9.38 -4.51 14.54
C LEU A 2 10.16 -4.70 13.24
N SER A 3 9.62 -5.45 12.27
CA SER A 3 10.27 -5.67 10.97
C SER A 3 10.41 -4.37 10.16
N ILE A 4 9.41 -3.50 10.21
CA ILE A 4 9.49 -2.18 9.56
C ILE A 4 10.53 -1.30 10.26
N GLY A 5 10.54 -1.29 11.61
CA GLY A 5 11.53 -0.55 12.38
C GLY A 5 12.96 -0.99 12.07
N ARG A 6 13.20 -2.29 11.96
CA ARG A 6 14.51 -2.84 11.59
C ARG A 6 14.95 -2.42 10.21
N ALA A 7 14.03 -2.44 9.23
CA ALA A 7 14.31 -1.98 7.87
C ALA A 7 14.68 -0.49 7.86
N MET A 8 14.03 0.33 8.67
CA MET A 8 14.28 1.77 8.72
C MET A 8 15.62 2.11 9.39
N VAL A 9 16.12 1.27 10.29
CA VAL A 9 17.46 1.46 10.90
C VAL A 9 18.55 1.44 9.83
N ALA A 10 18.37 0.68 8.75
CA ALA A 10 19.29 0.63 7.64
C ALA A 10 19.29 1.87 6.75
N ARG A 11 18.38 2.83 7.00
CA ARG A 11 18.20 4.08 6.22
C ARG A 11 18.07 3.81 4.71
N PRO A 12 17.08 3.01 4.28
CA PRO A 12 16.91 2.67 2.88
C PRO A 12 16.42 3.87 2.07
N THR A 13 16.68 3.85 0.77
CA THR A 13 16.05 4.78 -0.19
C THR A 13 14.77 4.20 -0.77
N ALA A 14 14.62 2.88 -0.72
CA ALA A 14 13.41 2.17 -1.15
C ALA A 14 13.08 1.07 -0.15
N LEU A 15 11.80 0.85 0.09
CA LEU A 15 11.30 -0.14 1.03
C LEU A 15 10.26 -1.02 0.34
N LEU A 16 10.41 -2.34 0.49
CA LEU A 16 9.45 -3.32 0.00
C LEU A 16 8.68 -3.88 1.18
N LEU A 17 7.36 -3.77 1.14
CA LEU A 17 6.46 -4.31 2.17
C LEU A 17 5.50 -5.30 1.52
N ASP A 18 5.57 -6.54 1.96
CA ASP A 18 4.75 -7.64 1.44
C ASP A 18 3.67 -8.00 2.45
N GLU A 19 2.43 -7.62 2.14
CA GLU A 19 1.23 -7.88 2.95
C GLU A 19 1.40 -7.51 4.42
N PRO A 20 1.77 -6.25 4.75
CA PRO A 20 2.02 -5.87 6.13
C PRO A 20 0.78 -5.88 7.02
N SER A 21 -0.42 -5.94 6.44
CA SER A 21 -1.68 -6.00 7.19
C SER A 21 -2.02 -7.41 7.67
N LEU A 22 -1.32 -8.43 7.18
CA LEU A 22 -1.65 -9.83 7.48
C LEU A 22 -1.57 -10.09 8.99
N GLY A 23 -2.68 -10.56 9.57
CA GLY A 23 -2.76 -10.86 10.99
C GLY A 23 -2.97 -9.65 11.91
N LEU A 24 -3.17 -8.45 11.36
CA LEU A 24 -3.34 -7.23 12.16
C LEU A 24 -4.81 -6.86 12.33
N ALA A 25 -5.14 -6.29 13.49
CA ALA A 25 -6.44 -5.67 13.73
C ALA A 25 -6.57 -4.37 12.91
N GLY A 26 -7.80 -4.03 12.49
CA GLY A 26 -8.05 -2.89 11.60
C GLY A 26 -7.54 -1.55 12.11
N GLY A 27 -7.66 -1.28 13.41
CA GLY A 27 -7.16 -0.02 13.98
C GLY A 27 -5.64 0.08 13.96
N LEU A 28 -4.95 -1.03 14.20
CA LEU A 28 -3.50 -1.08 14.11
C LEU A 28 -3.02 -0.91 12.68
N LEU A 29 -3.73 -1.48 11.71
CA LEU A 29 -3.41 -1.30 10.29
C LEU A 29 -3.47 0.17 9.88
N ALA A 30 -4.52 0.90 10.30
CA ALA A 30 -4.65 2.32 10.00
C ALA A 30 -3.47 3.13 10.54
N GLN A 31 -3.02 2.83 11.77
CA GLN A 31 -1.85 3.48 12.36
C GLN A 31 -0.58 3.22 11.57
N ILE A 32 -0.38 1.97 11.13
CA ILE A 32 0.79 1.59 10.33
C ILE A 32 0.79 2.33 9.00
N MET A 33 -0.33 2.41 8.31
CA MET A 33 -0.44 3.10 7.04
C MET A 33 -0.17 4.59 7.17
N GLN A 34 -0.66 5.23 8.23
CA GLN A 34 -0.36 6.64 8.50
C GLN A 34 1.13 6.88 8.77
N ARG A 35 1.77 5.98 9.50
CA ARG A 35 3.22 6.05 9.75
C ARG A 35 4.01 5.94 8.46
N LEU A 36 3.61 5.07 7.54
CA LEU A 36 4.28 4.93 6.24
C LEU A 36 4.22 6.24 5.44
N VAL A 37 3.08 6.91 5.42
CA VAL A 37 2.93 8.19 4.73
C VAL A 37 3.89 9.23 5.29
N VAL A 38 4.00 9.32 6.61
CA VAL A 38 4.91 10.25 7.28
C VAL A 38 6.36 9.95 6.91
N LEU A 39 6.78 8.69 6.96
CA LEU A 39 8.14 8.27 6.63
C LEU A 39 8.49 8.55 5.17
N VAL A 40 7.58 8.28 4.26
CA VAL A 40 7.76 8.57 2.82
C VAL A 40 8.01 10.06 2.61
N THR A 41 7.19 10.90 3.24
CA THR A 41 7.29 12.35 3.11
C THR A 41 8.56 12.90 3.75
N GLU A 42 8.85 12.52 4.99
CA GLU A 42 9.98 13.08 5.74
C GLU A 42 11.33 12.59 5.25
N ARG A 43 11.43 11.33 4.81
CA ARG A 43 12.70 10.70 4.45
C ARG A 43 12.90 10.54 2.94
N ASN A 44 11.98 11.07 2.14
CA ASN A 44 12.02 10.94 0.68
C ASN A 44 12.19 9.46 0.27
N LEU A 45 11.41 8.60 0.92
CA LEU A 45 11.47 7.16 0.75
C LEU A 45 10.51 6.71 -0.34
N SER A 46 10.94 5.80 -1.21
CA SER A 46 10.07 5.10 -2.16
C SER A 46 9.61 3.79 -1.54
N VAL A 47 8.32 3.50 -1.60
CA VAL A 47 7.75 2.28 -1.04
C VAL A 47 6.98 1.52 -2.10
N LEU A 48 7.28 0.22 -2.22
CA LEU A 48 6.45 -0.73 -2.95
C LEU A 48 5.66 -1.54 -1.93
N LEU A 49 4.35 -1.37 -1.94
CA LEU A 49 3.43 -2.03 -1.03
C LEU A 49 2.66 -3.11 -1.77
N ILE A 50 2.80 -4.36 -1.33
CA ILE A 50 2.03 -5.48 -1.85
C ILE A 50 0.96 -5.79 -0.80
N GLU A 51 -0.32 -5.66 -1.18
CA GLU A 51 -1.41 -5.75 -0.21
C GLU A 51 -2.68 -6.30 -0.86
N GLN A 52 -3.33 -7.25 -0.20
CA GLN A 52 -4.64 -7.76 -0.62
C GLN A 52 -5.77 -6.84 -0.18
N ASN A 53 -5.59 -6.12 0.91
CA ASN A 53 -6.57 -5.13 1.36
C ASN A 53 -6.46 -3.88 0.50
N ALA A 54 -7.18 -3.87 -0.62
CA ALA A 54 -7.09 -2.81 -1.61
C ALA A 54 -7.49 -1.45 -1.04
N ARG A 55 -8.50 -1.40 -0.17
CA ARG A 55 -8.94 -0.16 0.44
C ARG A 55 -7.82 0.50 1.26
N SER A 56 -7.14 -0.28 2.09
CA SER A 56 -6.03 0.22 2.90
C SER A 56 -4.85 0.66 2.01
N ALA A 57 -4.51 -0.14 1.00
CA ALA A 57 -3.42 0.19 0.10
C ALA A 57 -3.68 1.49 -0.66
N LEU A 58 -4.89 1.67 -1.21
CA LEU A 58 -5.26 2.87 -1.96
C LEU A 58 -5.29 4.12 -1.08
N SER A 59 -5.53 3.97 0.22
CA SER A 59 -5.56 5.11 1.14
C SER A 59 -4.21 5.80 1.30
N VAL A 60 -3.10 5.11 1.00
CA VAL A 60 -1.75 5.62 1.19
C VAL A 60 -0.92 5.67 -0.09
N ALA A 61 -1.34 5.02 -1.15
CA ALA A 61 -0.57 4.92 -2.39
C ALA A 61 -0.77 6.13 -3.30
N ASP A 62 0.23 6.44 -4.10
CA ASP A 62 0.15 7.42 -5.18
C ASP A 62 -0.27 6.74 -6.48
N GLN A 63 0.31 5.60 -6.78
CA GLN A 63 0.05 4.79 -7.96
C GLN A 63 -0.28 3.37 -7.54
N ALA A 64 -1.10 2.70 -8.33
CA ALA A 64 -1.46 1.31 -8.06
C ALA A 64 -1.42 0.47 -9.32
N VAL A 65 -1.05 -0.80 -9.13
CA VAL A 65 -1.06 -1.83 -10.16
C VAL A 65 -1.89 -2.99 -9.63
N VAL A 66 -2.88 -3.42 -10.40
CA VAL A 66 -3.70 -4.56 -10.05
C VAL A 66 -3.18 -5.78 -10.79
N LEU A 67 -2.82 -6.82 -10.04
CA LEU A 67 -2.33 -8.09 -10.59
C LEU A 67 -3.41 -9.16 -10.46
N SER A 68 -3.56 -9.97 -11.49
CA SER A 68 -4.41 -11.14 -11.48
C SER A 68 -3.73 -12.27 -12.26
N LEU A 69 -3.62 -13.43 -11.63
CA LEU A 69 -3.01 -14.62 -12.23
C LEU A 69 -1.63 -14.34 -12.87
N GLY A 70 -0.83 -13.53 -12.18
CA GLY A 70 0.53 -13.19 -12.62
C GLY A 70 0.60 -12.14 -13.73
N LYS A 71 -0.52 -11.50 -14.07
CA LYS A 71 -0.58 -10.47 -15.12
C LYS A 71 -1.06 -9.14 -14.57
N ILE A 72 -0.56 -8.06 -15.17
CA ILE A 72 -1.06 -6.71 -14.87
C ILE A 72 -2.40 -6.52 -15.58
N GLU A 73 -3.46 -6.37 -14.78
CA GLU A 73 -4.81 -6.11 -15.29
C GLU A 73 -5.08 -4.62 -15.45
N LEU A 74 -4.52 -3.80 -14.57
CA LEU A 74 -4.79 -2.37 -14.53
C LEU A 74 -3.64 -1.63 -13.86
N ARG A 75 -3.34 -0.44 -14.36
CA ARG A 75 -2.36 0.46 -13.77
C ARG A 75 -2.90 1.89 -13.86
N ASP A 76 -3.05 2.53 -12.70
CA ASP A 76 -3.59 3.90 -12.64
C ASP A 76 -3.20 4.57 -11.33
N SER A 77 -3.55 5.86 -11.20
CA SER A 77 -3.40 6.55 -9.93
C SER A 77 -4.32 5.94 -8.87
N ALA A 78 -3.86 5.93 -7.62
CA ALA A 78 -4.67 5.45 -6.51
C ALA A 78 -5.94 6.29 -6.33
N GLU A 79 -5.82 7.60 -6.55
CA GLU A 79 -6.96 8.52 -6.47
C GLU A 79 -8.06 8.15 -7.47
N ARG A 80 -7.70 7.86 -8.72
CA ARG A 80 -8.66 7.48 -9.74
C ARG A 80 -9.31 6.14 -9.43
N LEU A 81 -8.53 5.15 -9.00
CA LEU A 81 -9.07 3.83 -8.64
C LEU A 81 -10.02 3.90 -7.46
N ALA A 82 -9.68 4.70 -6.44
CA ALA A 82 -10.54 4.87 -5.27
C ALA A 82 -11.82 5.63 -5.58
N GLY A 83 -11.78 6.55 -6.55
CA GLY A 83 -12.92 7.38 -6.92
C GLY A 83 -13.84 6.82 -7.99
N ASP A 84 -13.45 5.73 -8.66
CA ASP A 84 -14.23 5.13 -9.74
C ASP A 84 -14.89 3.83 -9.26
N ASP A 85 -16.20 3.87 -9.04
CA ASP A 85 -16.96 2.73 -8.54
C ASP A 85 -16.90 1.53 -9.49
N ALA A 86 -16.95 1.76 -10.80
CA ALA A 86 -16.90 0.69 -11.79
C ALA A 86 -15.54 -0.03 -11.74
N LEU A 87 -14.44 0.71 -11.65
CA LEU A 87 -13.12 0.11 -11.52
C LEU A 87 -12.96 -0.66 -10.21
N ARG A 88 -13.44 -0.12 -9.11
CA ARG A 88 -13.37 -0.81 -7.81
C ARG A 88 -14.14 -2.13 -7.85
N HIS A 89 -15.36 -2.11 -8.39
CA HIS A 89 -16.19 -3.32 -8.49
C HIS A 89 -15.58 -4.35 -9.45
N ALA A 90 -15.03 -3.90 -10.56
CA ALA A 90 -14.47 -4.82 -11.57
C ALA A 90 -13.17 -5.48 -11.13
N TYR A 91 -12.29 -4.75 -10.44
CA TYR A 91 -10.91 -5.19 -10.18
C TYR A 91 -10.57 -5.37 -8.71
N LEU A 92 -11.21 -4.64 -7.81
CA LEU A 92 -10.80 -4.59 -6.39
C LEU A 92 -11.79 -5.23 -5.43
N GLY A 93 -13.01 -5.52 -5.86
CA GLY A 93 -14.00 -6.21 -5.06
C GLY A 93 -14.70 -5.36 -3.99
N PHE A 94 -14.61 -4.04 -4.09
CA PHE A 94 -15.33 -3.17 -3.16
C PHE A 94 -15.87 -1.91 -3.80
#